data_d42b3dea6f7f962c09adf4043916c483
#
_entry.id   d42b3dea6f7f962c09adf4043916c483
#
_cell.length_a   1.000
_cell.length_b   1.000
_cell.length_c   1.000
_cell.angle_alpha   90.00
_cell.angle_beta   90.00
_cell.angle_gamma   90.00
#
_symmetry.space_group_name_H-M   'P 1'
#
loop_
_entity.id
_entity.type
_entity.pdbx_description
1 polymer ?
#
loop_
_entity_poly.entity_id
_entity_poly.type
_entity_poly.pdbx_seq_one_letter_code
_entity_poly.pdbx_strand_id
1 'polypeptide(L)'
;TIKSYDESNVMTGDLQIQSIRPVYNSTYTTTIFNFKDSKVEFSYALNEPLVFSENTMESNLTAILNFYAYMILALDFDTFSLRGGDPYYEKAANVVRLAQSSGESGWKAFEDNKNRSAVLSAYCDKNTSLIRDVLYNYHRKGLDEMVLGANKGRAVITSTLESLKQVFDVAPMSVCLSIFKDSKLDEIVNVYSKASSTEKEKVYELLYPLYPTETVRLDKIKSTETN
;
A
#
# COMPACT_ATOMS: atom_id res chain seq x y z
N THR A 1 -11.01 6.49 13.50
CA THR A 1 -11.15 7.16 14.81
C THR A 1 -11.50 8.62 14.57
N ILE A 2 -12.65 9.07 15.06
CA ILE A 2 -13.02 10.49 15.08
C ILE A 2 -12.23 11.17 16.19
N LYS A 3 -11.60 12.30 15.89
CA LYS A 3 -10.80 13.11 16.83
C LYS A 3 -11.55 14.35 17.31
N SER A 4 -12.30 14.97 16.41
CA SER A 4 -13.15 16.12 16.76
C SER A 4 -14.45 16.07 15.99
N TYR A 5 -15.43 16.73 16.57
CA TYR A 5 -16.76 16.96 16.00
C TYR A 5 -17.19 18.35 16.46
N ASP A 6 -17.65 19.17 15.54
CA ASP A 6 -18.10 20.53 15.84
C ASP A 6 -19.61 20.71 15.61
N GLU A 7 -20.11 21.87 16.00
CA GLU A 7 -21.53 22.24 15.87
C GLU A 7 -22.01 22.35 14.40
N SER A 8 -21.07 22.40 13.44
CA SER A 8 -21.35 22.44 12.00
C SER A 8 -21.39 21.05 11.39
N ASN A 9 -21.40 19.98 12.19
CA ASN A 9 -21.32 18.59 11.78
C ASN A 9 -20.02 18.23 11.02
N VAL A 10 -18.96 19.03 11.21
CA VAL A 10 -17.63 18.71 10.66
C VAL A 10 -16.89 17.76 11.58
N MET A 11 -16.41 16.68 11.03
CA MET A 11 -15.66 15.64 11.71
C MET A 11 -14.24 15.57 11.19
N THR A 12 -13.27 15.55 12.09
CA THR A 12 -11.87 15.25 11.75
C THR A 12 -11.44 13.93 12.38
N GLY A 13 -10.52 13.22 11.75
CA GLY A 13 -10.09 11.96 12.32
C GLY A 13 -9.00 11.24 11.54
N ASP A 14 -8.75 10.01 11.96
CA ASP A 14 -7.88 9.07 11.27
C ASP A 14 -8.75 7.95 10.66
N LEU A 15 -8.47 7.62 9.39
CA LEU A 15 -9.04 6.48 8.71
C LEU A 15 -7.94 5.42 8.50
N GLN A 16 -8.14 4.23 9.05
CA GLN A 16 -7.29 3.08 8.78
C GLN A 16 -7.89 2.28 7.63
N ILE A 17 -7.12 2.10 6.58
CA ILE A 17 -7.50 1.33 5.41
C ILE A 17 -6.61 0.08 5.36
N GLN A 18 -7.23 -1.08 5.28
CA GLN A 18 -6.52 -2.34 5.11
C GLN A 18 -7.26 -3.22 4.11
N SER A 19 -6.52 -3.84 3.19
CA SER A 19 -7.04 -4.88 2.33
C SER A 19 -6.12 -6.09 2.29
N ILE A 20 -6.72 -7.26 2.19
CA ILE A 20 -6.04 -8.56 2.16
C ILE A 20 -6.56 -9.39 0.99
N ARG A 21 -5.74 -10.31 0.51
CA ARG A 21 -6.17 -11.33 -0.45
C ARG A 21 -5.67 -12.71 -0.04
N PRO A 22 -6.34 -13.81 -0.44
CA PRO A 22 -5.80 -15.15 -0.27
C PRO A 22 -4.57 -15.36 -1.17
N VAL A 23 -3.59 -16.09 -0.67
CA VAL A 23 -2.47 -16.61 -1.48
C VAL A 23 -2.94 -17.89 -2.17
N TYR A 24 -2.63 -18.02 -3.47
CA TYR A 24 -3.09 -19.12 -4.29
C TYR A 24 -2.77 -20.49 -3.68
N ASN A 25 -3.79 -21.37 -3.68
CA ASN A 25 -3.73 -22.74 -3.18
C ASN A 25 -3.14 -22.88 -1.75
N SER A 26 -3.48 -21.92 -0.89
CA SER A 26 -3.09 -21.93 0.53
C SER A 26 -4.23 -21.41 1.42
N THR A 27 -4.10 -21.59 2.73
CA THR A 27 -5.00 -20.98 3.72
C THR A 27 -4.48 -19.63 4.21
N TYR A 28 -3.34 -19.19 3.68
CA TYR A 28 -2.71 -17.93 4.06
C TYR A 28 -3.34 -16.75 3.33
N THR A 29 -3.50 -15.63 4.04
CA THR A 29 -3.92 -14.35 3.47
C THR A 29 -2.78 -13.34 3.59
N THR A 30 -2.57 -12.56 2.54
CA THR A 30 -1.54 -11.54 2.46
C THR A 30 -2.14 -10.15 2.45
N THR A 31 -1.54 -9.22 3.17
CA THR A 31 -1.97 -7.81 3.17
C THR A 31 -1.44 -7.14 1.91
N ILE A 32 -2.32 -6.56 1.09
CA ILE A 32 -1.94 -5.82 -0.12
C ILE A 32 -1.86 -4.32 0.11
N PHE A 33 -2.65 -3.79 1.04
CA PHE A 33 -2.67 -2.39 1.39
C PHE A 33 -2.89 -2.21 2.89
N ASN A 34 -2.05 -1.42 3.54
CA ASN A 34 -2.18 -1.03 4.94
C ASN A 34 -1.73 0.42 5.08
N PHE A 35 -2.68 1.32 5.25
CA PHE A 35 -2.42 2.75 5.26
C PHE A 35 -3.31 3.47 6.27
N LYS A 36 -2.72 4.44 6.96
CA LYS A 36 -3.42 5.34 7.85
C LYS A 36 -3.49 6.74 7.24
N ASP A 37 -4.68 7.16 6.83
CA ASP A 37 -4.97 8.54 6.42
C ASP A 37 -5.29 9.38 7.66
N SER A 38 -4.44 10.33 7.97
CA SER A 38 -4.59 11.26 9.11
C SER A 38 -5.14 12.63 8.69
N LYS A 39 -5.49 12.81 7.42
CA LYS A 39 -6.06 14.05 6.84
C LYS A 39 -7.54 13.90 6.49
N VAL A 40 -8.27 13.11 7.29
CA VAL A 40 -9.70 12.90 7.11
C VAL A 40 -10.46 14.01 7.79
N GLU A 41 -11.18 14.78 6.98
CA GLU A 41 -12.12 15.81 7.40
C GLU A 41 -13.34 15.71 6.52
N PHE A 42 -14.55 15.72 7.08
CA PHE A 42 -15.80 15.64 6.33
C PHE A 42 -16.97 16.13 7.18
N SER A 43 -18.02 16.60 6.51
CA SER A 43 -19.32 16.85 7.13
C SER A 43 -20.24 15.67 6.88
N TYR A 44 -21.04 15.30 7.88
CA TYR A 44 -22.08 14.29 7.75
C TYR A 44 -23.21 14.55 8.74
N ALA A 45 -24.44 14.60 8.22
CA ALA A 45 -25.65 14.69 9.04
C ALA A 45 -26.30 13.32 9.20
N LEU A 46 -26.93 13.07 10.35
CA LEU A 46 -27.61 11.81 10.63
C LEU A 46 -28.67 11.53 9.55
N ASN A 47 -28.64 10.32 8.98
CA ASN A 47 -29.48 9.85 7.87
C ASN A 47 -29.24 10.54 6.51
N GLU A 48 -28.19 11.31 6.36
CA GLU A 48 -27.77 11.80 5.05
C GLU A 48 -27.36 10.62 4.14
N PRO A 49 -27.92 10.53 2.90
CA PRO A 49 -27.56 9.44 2.01
C PRO A 49 -26.13 9.60 1.48
N LEU A 50 -25.36 8.52 1.50
CA LEU A 50 -24.06 8.47 0.85
C LEU A 50 -24.25 8.15 -0.63
N VAL A 51 -24.23 9.17 -1.48
CA VAL A 51 -24.44 9.02 -2.92
C VAL A 51 -23.11 8.80 -3.62
N PHE A 52 -23.01 7.71 -4.37
CA PHE A 52 -21.87 7.44 -5.25
C PHE A 52 -22.05 8.14 -6.61
N SER A 53 -21.00 8.83 -7.07
CA SER A 53 -20.92 9.36 -8.43
C SER A 53 -19.49 9.22 -8.96
N GLU A 54 -19.34 8.79 -10.21
CA GLU A 54 -18.03 8.76 -10.89
C GLU A 54 -17.63 10.14 -11.44
N ASN A 55 -18.58 11.02 -11.67
CA ASN A 55 -18.36 12.28 -12.43
C ASN A 55 -18.46 13.53 -11.57
N THR A 56 -19.01 13.43 -10.37
CA THR A 56 -19.22 14.56 -9.46
C THR A 56 -18.75 14.20 -8.06
N MET A 57 -18.33 15.22 -7.31
CA MET A 57 -18.01 15.09 -5.91
C MET A 57 -19.23 15.54 -5.08
N GLU A 58 -19.97 14.59 -4.55
CA GLU A 58 -21.18 14.88 -3.76
C GLU A 58 -20.82 15.35 -2.33
N SER A 59 -19.80 14.71 -1.71
CA SER A 59 -19.27 15.12 -0.42
C SER A 59 -17.83 14.66 -0.27
N ASN A 60 -17.08 15.27 0.68
CA ASN A 60 -15.71 14.82 0.94
C ASN A 60 -15.67 13.39 1.49
N LEU A 61 -16.65 12.98 2.29
CA LEU A 61 -16.75 11.61 2.79
C LEU A 61 -16.88 10.61 1.66
N THR A 62 -17.81 10.82 0.72
CA THR A 62 -18.00 9.91 -0.42
C THR A 62 -16.77 9.89 -1.34
N ALA A 63 -16.11 11.04 -1.55
CA ALA A 63 -14.86 11.11 -2.32
C ALA A 63 -13.73 10.30 -1.65
N ILE A 64 -13.57 10.39 -0.33
CA ILE A 64 -12.58 9.61 0.43
C ILE A 64 -12.85 8.10 0.27
N LEU A 65 -14.09 7.68 0.46
CA LEU A 65 -14.47 6.27 0.33
C LEU A 65 -14.27 5.74 -1.09
N ASN A 66 -14.68 6.50 -2.11
CA ASN A 66 -14.48 6.15 -3.52
C ASN A 66 -13.00 6.05 -3.87
N PHE A 67 -12.20 7.01 -3.44
CA PHE A 67 -10.76 6.99 -3.67
C PHE A 67 -10.11 5.70 -3.14
N TYR A 68 -10.36 5.37 -1.87
CA TYR A 68 -9.75 4.17 -1.28
C TYR A 68 -10.33 2.88 -1.85
N ALA A 69 -11.61 2.83 -2.22
CA ALA A 69 -12.18 1.69 -2.94
C ALA A 69 -11.46 1.46 -4.27
N TYR A 70 -11.22 2.51 -5.07
CA TYR A 70 -10.48 2.39 -6.32
C TYR A 70 -9.01 2.04 -6.10
N MET A 71 -8.35 2.60 -5.07
CA MET A 71 -6.97 2.24 -4.74
C MET A 71 -6.83 0.77 -4.33
N ILE A 72 -7.77 0.25 -3.53
CA ILE A 72 -7.80 -1.18 -3.17
C ILE A 72 -7.96 -2.05 -4.41
N LEU A 73 -8.92 -1.74 -5.29
CA LEU A 73 -9.11 -2.49 -6.54
C LEU A 73 -7.87 -2.40 -7.44
N ALA A 74 -7.30 -1.22 -7.60
CA ALA A 74 -6.10 -1.03 -8.41
C ALA A 74 -4.93 -1.89 -7.93
N LEU A 75 -4.66 -1.86 -6.63
CA LEU A 75 -3.60 -2.65 -6.02
C LEU A 75 -3.88 -4.16 -6.09
N ASP A 76 -5.13 -4.57 -5.86
CA ASP A 76 -5.53 -5.97 -5.95
C ASP A 76 -5.29 -6.52 -7.36
N PHE A 77 -5.76 -5.82 -8.39
CA PHE A 77 -5.54 -6.21 -9.79
C PHE A 77 -4.05 -6.24 -10.17
N ASP A 78 -3.24 -5.29 -9.66
CA ASP A 78 -1.79 -5.31 -9.86
C ASP A 78 -1.12 -6.54 -9.22
N THR A 79 -1.68 -7.12 -8.17
CA THR A 79 -1.14 -8.35 -7.57
C THR A 79 -1.40 -9.60 -8.41
N PHE A 80 -2.35 -9.56 -9.36
CA PHE A 80 -2.71 -10.70 -10.24
C PHE A 80 -2.16 -10.55 -11.66
N SER A 81 -2.12 -9.34 -12.17
CA SER A 81 -1.71 -9.06 -13.55
C SER A 81 -0.83 -7.82 -13.61
N LEU A 82 0.25 -7.89 -14.37
CA LEU A 82 1.17 -6.77 -14.55
C LEU A 82 0.41 -5.56 -15.09
N ARG A 83 0.41 -4.46 -14.30
CA ARG A 83 -0.35 -3.23 -14.60
C ARG A 83 -1.86 -3.43 -14.72
N GLY A 84 -2.41 -4.51 -14.14
CA GLY A 84 -3.85 -4.81 -14.20
C GLY A 84 -4.74 -3.76 -13.52
N GLY A 85 -4.17 -2.97 -12.61
CA GLY A 85 -4.86 -1.91 -11.88
C GLY A 85 -5.11 -0.61 -12.65
N ASP A 86 -4.57 -0.44 -13.88
CA ASP A 86 -4.65 0.82 -14.64
C ASP A 86 -6.06 1.44 -14.68
N PRO A 87 -7.15 0.70 -15.00
CA PRO A 87 -8.48 1.30 -15.06
C PRO A 87 -8.96 1.89 -13.72
N TYR A 88 -8.51 1.31 -12.62
CA TYR A 88 -8.90 1.77 -11.28
C TYR A 88 -8.03 2.93 -10.79
N TYR A 89 -6.75 2.97 -11.16
CA TYR A 89 -5.91 4.16 -10.93
C TYR A 89 -6.43 5.37 -11.70
N GLU A 90 -6.93 5.20 -12.93
CA GLU A 90 -7.58 6.26 -13.68
C GLU A 90 -8.83 6.79 -12.97
N LYS A 91 -9.66 5.90 -12.41
CA LYS A 91 -10.83 6.29 -11.61
C LYS A 91 -10.42 7.00 -10.32
N ALA A 92 -9.41 6.52 -9.61
CA ALA A 92 -8.87 7.19 -8.42
C ALA A 92 -8.32 8.59 -8.78
N ALA A 93 -7.63 8.73 -9.92
CA ALA A 93 -7.13 10.01 -10.41
C ALA A 93 -8.27 11.00 -10.73
N ASN A 94 -9.38 10.51 -11.27
CA ASN A 94 -10.57 11.34 -11.48
C ASN A 94 -11.14 11.85 -10.15
N VAL A 95 -11.24 11.01 -9.13
CA VAL A 95 -11.68 11.45 -7.79
C VAL A 95 -10.75 12.52 -7.22
N VAL A 96 -9.43 12.32 -7.30
CA VAL A 96 -8.45 13.33 -6.84
C VAL A 96 -8.62 14.64 -7.57
N ARG A 97 -8.79 14.63 -8.90
CA ARG A 97 -8.97 15.82 -9.73
C ARG A 97 -10.24 16.60 -9.34
N LEU A 98 -11.36 15.90 -9.14
CA LEU A 98 -12.62 16.50 -8.71
C LEU A 98 -12.50 17.11 -7.31
N ALA A 99 -11.90 16.38 -6.38
CA ALA A 99 -11.74 16.82 -4.99
C ALA A 99 -10.73 17.97 -4.83
N GLN A 100 -9.69 18.04 -5.65
CA GLN A 100 -8.78 19.21 -5.65
C GLN A 100 -9.49 20.52 -5.99
N SER A 101 -10.50 20.49 -6.86
CA SER A 101 -11.26 21.68 -7.24
C SER A 101 -12.26 22.13 -6.18
N SER A 102 -12.64 21.26 -5.25
CA SER A 102 -13.58 21.59 -4.16
C SER A 102 -12.94 22.36 -3.01
N GLY A 103 -11.60 22.37 -2.91
CA GLY A 103 -10.89 23.00 -1.80
C GLY A 103 -10.82 22.18 -0.51
N GLU A 104 -11.38 20.97 -0.51
CA GLU A 104 -11.38 20.06 0.63
C GLU A 104 -9.97 19.58 1.03
N SER A 105 -9.81 19.27 2.32
CA SER A 105 -8.54 18.87 2.92
C SER A 105 -8.04 17.50 2.43
N GLY A 106 -6.71 17.37 2.27
CA GLY A 106 -6.05 16.10 1.99
C GLY A 106 -5.99 15.67 0.53
N TRP A 107 -6.29 16.58 -0.43
CA TRP A 107 -6.30 16.30 -1.86
C TRP A 107 -5.27 17.07 -2.70
N LYS A 108 -4.76 18.18 -2.18
CA LYS A 108 -3.86 19.03 -2.93
C LYS A 108 -2.49 18.40 -3.14
N ALA A 109 -2.01 18.44 -4.39
CA ALA A 109 -0.66 18.02 -4.71
C ALA A 109 0.38 18.88 -3.94
N PHE A 110 1.47 18.25 -3.51
CA PHE A 110 2.61 18.89 -2.83
C PHE A 110 2.32 19.53 -1.45
N GLU A 111 1.10 19.43 -0.94
CA GLU A 111 0.76 19.94 0.38
C GLU A 111 1.27 19.00 1.50
N ASP A 112 1.23 17.70 1.25
CA ASP A 112 1.65 16.66 2.20
C ASP A 112 2.11 15.43 1.42
N ASN A 113 3.20 14.80 1.86
CA ASN A 113 3.74 13.59 1.22
C ASN A 113 2.97 12.30 1.56
N LYS A 114 1.92 12.39 2.37
CA LYS A 114 1.08 11.26 2.79
C LYS A 114 -0.41 11.49 2.56
N ASN A 115 -0.80 12.57 1.89
CA ASN A 115 -2.20 12.77 1.53
C ASN A 115 -2.62 11.90 0.34
N ARG A 116 -3.91 11.91 0.00
CA ARG A 116 -4.48 11.05 -1.06
C ARG A 116 -3.87 11.31 -2.44
N SER A 117 -3.54 12.56 -2.76
CA SER A 117 -2.81 12.89 -3.99
C SER A 117 -1.41 12.27 -4.02
N ALA A 118 -0.67 12.33 -2.90
CA ALA A 118 0.65 11.72 -2.79
C ALA A 118 0.57 10.17 -2.87
N VAL A 119 -0.44 9.56 -2.23
CA VAL A 119 -0.68 8.11 -2.33
C VAL A 119 -0.90 7.70 -3.77
N LEU A 120 -1.78 8.39 -4.52
CA LEU A 120 -2.01 8.08 -5.93
C LEU A 120 -0.73 8.26 -6.76
N SER A 121 -0.04 9.38 -6.61
CA SER A 121 1.18 9.69 -7.35
C SER A 121 2.27 8.66 -7.14
N ALA A 122 2.37 8.09 -5.92
CA ALA A 122 3.37 7.07 -5.60
C ALA A 122 3.23 5.78 -6.43
N TYR A 123 2.06 5.49 -6.99
CA TYR A 123 1.82 4.34 -7.87
C TYR A 123 1.70 4.71 -9.36
N CYS A 124 1.41 5.98 -9.67
CA CYS A 124 1.17 6.42 -11.05
C CYS A 124 2.32 7.23 -11.66
N ASP A 125 3.17 7.86 -10.84
CA ASP A 125 4.32 8.62 -11.33
C ASP A 125 5.34 7.70 -12.00
N LYS A 126 5.88 8.13 -13.14
CA LYS A 126 6.85 7.36 -13.93
C LYS A 126 8.07 6.90 -13.12
N ASN A 127 8.52 7.71 -12.17
CA ASN A 127 9.72 7.43 -11.37
C ASN A 127 9.47 6.38 -10.29
N THR A 128 8.24 6.26 -9.80
CA THR A 128 7.88 5.36 -8.68
C THR A 128 7.00 4.19 -9.10
N SER A 129 6.42 4.22 -10.30
CA SER A 129 5.47 3.19 -10.78
C SER A 129 6.05 1.79 -10.87
N LEU A 130 7.39 1.62 -10.77
CA LEU A 130 8.04 0.31 -10.62
C LEU A 130 7.53 -0.44 -9.37
N ILE A 131 7.02 0.27 -8.35
CA ILE A 131 6.39 -0.36 -7.18
C ILE A 131 5.23 -1.30 -7.56
N ARG A 132 4.52 -1.04 -8.66
CA ARG A 132 3.44 -1.89 -9.16
C ARG A 132 3.96 -3.21 -9.72
N ASP A 133 5.13 -3.19 -10.37
CA ASP A 133 5.81 -4.41 -10.82
C ASP A 133 6.34 -5.21 -9.62
N VAL A 134 6.81 -4.51 -8.57
CA VAL A 134 7.16 -5.11 -7.28
C VAL A 134 5.94 -5.85 -6.70
N LEU A 135 4.76 -5.24 -6.68
CA LEU A 135 3.54 -5.88 -6.16
C LEU A 135 3.17 -7.14 -6.95
N TYR A 136 3.20 -7.06 -8.28
CA TYR A 136 2.94 -8.22 -9.15
C TYR A 136 3.92 -9.37 -8.89
N ASN A 137 5.21 -9.07 -8.95
CA ASN A 137 6.24 -10.09 -8.78
C ASN A 137 6.23 -10.69 -7.38
N TYR A 138 6.06 -9.87 -6.35
CA TYR A 138 5.98 -10.33 -4.96
C TYR A 138 4.82 -11.30 -4.74
N HIS A 139 3.61 -10.93 -5.21
CA HIS A 139 2.41 -11.73 -4.97
C HIS A 139 2.26 -12.87 -5.97
N ARG A 140 2.15 -12.53 -7.28
CA ARG A 140 1.81 -13.51 -8.31
C ARG A 140 2.95 -14.47 -8.61
N LYS A 141 4.18 -13.94 -8.69
CA LYS A 141 5.37 -14.73 -9.03
C LYS A 141 6.13 -15.26 -7.80
N GLY A 142 6.00 -14.59 -6.67
CA GLY A 142 6.61 -14.99 -5.40
C GLY A 142 5.67 -15.85 -4.56
N LEU A 143 4.74 -15.23 -3.84
CA LEU A 143 3.88 -15.91 -2.87
C LEU A 143 3.01 -17.02 -3.48
N ASP A 144 2.31 -16.72 -4.59
CA ASP A 144 1.40 -17.69 -5.23
C ASP A 144 2.14 -18.92 -5.80
N GLU A 145 3.42 -18.79 -6.14
CA GLU A 145 4.24 -19.88 -6.64
C GLU A 145 4.95 -20.70 -5.53
N MET A 146 4.86 -20.27 -4.26
CA MET A 146 5.48 -20.98 -3.14
C MET A 146 4.87 -22.38 -2.93
N VAL A 147 3.65 -22.61 -3.36
CA VAL A 147 3.00 -23.92 -3.35
C VAL A 147 3.76 -24.93 -4.23
N LEU A 148 4.41 -24.47 -5.30
CA LEU A 148 5.23 -25.31 -6.19
C LEU A 148 6.67 -25.50 -5.68
N GLY A 149 7.11 -24.66 -4.76
CA GLY A 149 8.42 -24.74 -4.13
C GLY A 149 8.79 -23.46 -3.40
N ALA A 150 8.91 -23.54 -2.08
CA ALA A 150 9.19 -22.38 -1.24
C ALA A 150 10.48 -21.65 -1.63
N ASN A 151 11.53 -22.38 -2.02
CA ASN A 151 12.80 -21.79 -2.44
C ASN A 151 12.67 -20.95 -3.73
N LYS A 152 11.82 -21.41 -4.68
CA LYS A 152 11.55 -20.67 -5.92
C LYS A 152 10.82 -19.36 -5.62
N GLY A 153 9.78 -19.43 -4.78
CA GLY A 153 9.05 -18.25 -4.37
C GLY A 153 9.94 -17.24 -3.64
N ARG A 154 10.77 -17.69 -2.69
CA ARG A 154 11.75 -16.83 -2.00
C ARG A 154 12.76 -16.18 -2.96
N ALA A 155 13.27 -16.93 -3.94
CA ALA A 155 14.21 -16.38 -4.92
C ALA A 155 13.57 -15.21 -5.71
N VAL A 156 12.31 -15.36 -6.12
CA VAL A 156 11.56 -14.28 -6.78
C VAL A 156 11.34 -13.10 -5.83
N ILE A 157 10.94 -13.35 -4.58
CA ILE A 157 10.75 -12.29 -3.58
C ILE A 157 12.07 -11.54 -3.36
N THR A 158 13.21 -12.23 -3.22
CA THR A 158 14.53 -11.59 -3.09
C THR A 158 14.83 -10.67 -4.28
N SER A 159 14.64 -11.15 -5.51
CA SER A 159 14.81 -10.33 -6.73
C SER A 159 13.85 -9.13 -6.76
N THR A 160 12.64 -9.32 -6.26
CA THR A 160 11.65 -8.24 -6.15
C THR A 160 12.08 -7.15 -5.18
N LEU A 161 12.75 -7.51 -4.07
CA LEU A 161 13.31 -6.54 -3.12
C LEU A 161 14.47 -5.72 -3.73
N GLU A 162 15.22 -6.27 -4.69
CA GLU A 162 16.20 -5.52 -5.49
C GLU A 162 15.51 -4.43 -6.34
N SER A 163 14.33 -4.74 -6.91
CA SER A 163 13.52 -3.75 -7.61
C SER A 163 12.91 -2.69 -6.67
N LEU A 164 12.51 -3.09 -5.46
CA LEU A 164 12.06 -2.15 -4.43
C LEU A 164 13.17 -1.15 -4.05
N LYS A 165 14.40 -1.63 -3.97
CA LYS A 165 15.56 -0.76 -3.74
C LYS A 165 15.72 0.29 -4.84
N GLN A 166 15.46 -0.05 -6.10
CA GLN A 166 15.50 0.93 -7.20
C GLN A 166 14.44 2.04 -7.00
N VAL A 167 13.24 1.70 -6.51
CA VAL A 167 12.22 2.72 -6.16
C VAL A 167 12.74 3.64 -5.05
N PHE A 168 13.38 3.06 -4.03
CA PHE A 168 13.98 3.82 -2.93
C PHE A 168 15.09 4.76 -3.41
N ASP A 169 15.98 4.29 -4.28
CA ASP A 169 17.13 5.07 -4.78
C ASP A 169 16.64 6.32 -5.56
N VAL A 170 15.48 6.25 -6.22
CA VAL A 170 14.89 7.36 -6.97
C VAL A 170 14.01 8.26 -6.10
N ALA A 171 13.24 7.68 -5.17
CA ALA A 171 12.25 8.40 -4.37
C ALA A 171 12.18 7.88 -2.92
N PRO A 172 13.22 8.10 -2.09
CA PRO A 172 13.32 7.51 -0.75
C PRO A 172 12.22 7.96 0.22
N MET A 173 11.58 9.09 -0.06
CA MET A 173 10.47 9.62 0.75
C MET A 173 9.08 9.27 0.21
N SER A 174 8.99 8.44 -0.83
CA SER A 174 7.70 8.05 -1.41
C SER A 174 6.86 7.26 -0.41
N VAL A 175 5.60 7.62 -0.31
CA VAL A 175 4.65 6.95 0.60
C VAL A 175 4.44 5.46 0.26
N CYS A 176 4.64 5.05 -1.00
CA CYS A 176 4.53 3.63 -1.37
C CYS A 176 5.53 2.74 -0.63
N LEU A 177 6.72 3.24 -0.31
CA LEU A 177 7.71 2.50 0.48
C LEU A 177 7.23 2.27 1.92
N SER A 178 6.58 3.28 2.52
CA SER A 178 5.98 3.15 3.85
C SER A 178 4.80 2.16 3.82
N ILE A 179 3.93 2.25 2.81
CA ILE A 179 2.81 1.33 2.62
C ILE A 179 3.32 -0.11 2.42
N PHE A 180 4.36 -0.30 1.60
CA PHE A 180 4.98 -1.62 1.41
C PHE A 180 5.52 -2.16 2.73
N LYS A 181 6.27 -1.35 3.49
CA LYS A 181 6.79 -1.72 4.80
C LYS A 181 5.68 -2.19 5.75
N ASP A 182 4.64 -1.39 5.89
CA ASP A 182 3.55 -1.64 6.83
C ASP A 182 2.67 -2.83 6.41
N SER A 183 2.71 -3.20 5.12
CA SER A 183 1.98 -4.34 4.58
C SER A 183 2.80 -5.63 4.54
N LYS A 184 4.15 -5.55 4.40
CA LYS A 184 4.97 -6.69 4.01
C LYS A 184 6.10 -7.07 4.95
N LEU A 185 6.57 -6.17 5.82
CA LEU A 185 7.80 -6.45 6.56
C LEU A 185 7.68 -7.68 7.46
N ASP A 186 6.57 -7.84 8.20
CA ASP A 186 6.35 -9.02 9.05
C ASP A 186 6.14 -10.30 8.21
N GLU A 187 5.49 -10.18 7.05
CA GLU A 187 5.33 -11.30 6.12
C GLU A 187 6.68 -11.77 5.58
N ILE A 188 7.57 -10.83 5.21
CA ILE A 188 8.93 -11.15 4.76
C ILE A 188 9.71 -11.87 5.86
N VAL A 189 9.66 -11.39 7.11
CA VAL A 189 10.27 -12.08 8.26
C VAL A 189 9.81 -13.53 8.32
N ASN A 190 8.51 -13.78 8.21
CA ASN A 190 7.94 -15.13 8.26
C ASN A 190 8.33 -15.98 7.05
N VAL A 191 8.33 -15.41 5.84
CA VAL A 191 8.72 -16.11 4.59
C VAL A 191 10.17 -16.62 4.66
N TYR A 192 11.05 -15.85 5.30
CA TYR A 192 12.47 -16.20 5.42
C TYR A 192 12.83 -16.91 6.73
N SER A 193 11.89 -17.17 7.63
CA SER A 193 12.16 -17.83 8.91
C SER A 193 12.90 -19.16 8.75
N LYS A 194 12.52 -19.96 7.74
CA LYS A 194 13.13 -21.26 7.40
C LYS A 194 14.09 -21.22 6.20
N ALA A 195 14.54 -20.04 5.80
CA ALA A 195 15.51 -19.88 4.72
C ALA A 195 16.94 -20.18 5.17
N SER A 196 17.84 -20.40 4.22
CA SER A 196 19.27 -20.54 4.52
C SER A 196 19.86 -19.24 5.07
N SER A 197 20.97 -19.34 5.80
CA SER A 197 21.66 -18.17 6.34
C SER A 197 22.06 -17.16 5.24
N THR A 198 22.46 -17.66 4.07
CA THR A 198 22.80 -16.81 2.91
C THR A 198 21.59 -16.04 2.37
N GLU A 199 20.42 -16.71 2.27
CA GLU A 199 19.18 -16.02 1.85
C GLU A 199 18.76 -14.96 2.87
N LYS A 200 18.83 -15.28 4.17
CA LYS A 200 18.50 -14.37 5.26
C LYS A 200 19.40 -13.12 5.25
N GLU A 201 20.72 -13.33 5.10
CA GLU A 201 21.70 -12.22 5.05
C GLU A 201 21.42 -11.31 3.85
N LYS A 202 21.24 -11.89 2.66
CA LYS A 202 20.94 -11.10 1.44
C LYS A 202 19.68 -10.26 1.60
N VAL A 203 18.60 -10.81 2.15
CA VAL A 203 17.35 -10.07 2.36
C VAL A 203 17.50 -8.97 3.41
N TYR A 204 18.23 -9.24 4.48
CA TYR A 204 18.55 -8.22 5.48
C TYR A 204 19.33 -7.06 4.87
N GLU A 205 20.37 -7.33 4.07
CA GLU A 205 21.18 -6.31 3.40
C GLU A 205 20.36 -5.47 2.41
N LEU A 206 19.34 -6.05 1.77
CA LEU A 206 18.44 -5.31 0.90
C LEU A 206 17.48 -4.40 1.67
N LEU A 207 16.95 -4.87 2.81
CA LEU A 207 15.90 -4.16 3.55
C LEU A 207 16.42 -3.13 4.55
N TYR A 208 17.60 -3.37 5.13
CA TYR A 208 18.15 -2.50 6.17
C TYR A 208 18.36 -1.04 5.70
N PRO A 209 18.91 -0.78 4.49
CA PRO A 209 19.04 0.59 3.99
C PRO A 209 17.70 1.30 3.74
N LEU A 210 16.64 0.53 3.42
CA LEU A 210 15.32 1.08 3.15
C LEU A 210 14.59 1.44 4.45
N TYR A 211 14.78 0.63 5.49
CA TYR A 211 14.03 0.71 6.75
C TYR A 211 14.93 0.66 7.99
N PRO A 212 15.89 1.59 8.14
CA PRO A 212 16.90 1.54 9.21
C PRO A 212 16.30 1.70 10.62
N THR A 213 15.08 2.19 10.75
CA THR A 213 14.38 2.32 12.03
C THR A 213 13.68 1.03 12.47
N GLU A 214 13.59 0.03 11.58
CA GLU A 214 12.89 -1.24 11.82
C GLU A 214 13.84 -2.37 12.26
N THR A 215 14.97 -2.04 12.89
CA THR A 215 16.02 -3.00 13.27
C THR A 215 15.49 -4.19 14.05
N VAL A 216 14.61 -3.96 15.03
CA VAL A 216 14.02 -5.03 15.88
C VAL A 216 13.22 -6.04 15.05
N ARG A 217 12.55 -5.60 13.98
CA ARG A 217 11.82 -6.47 13.06
C ARG A 217 12.77 -7.16 12.08
N LEU A 218 13.72 -6.42 11.53
CA LEU A 218 14.69 -6.94 10.55
C LEU A 218 15.64 -7.97 11.16
N ASP A 219 16.07 -7.78 12.42
CA ASP A 219 16.95 -8.72 13.11
C ASP A 219 16.30 -10.11 13.26
N LYS A 220 14.96 -10.20 13.29
CA LYS A 220 14.24 -11.47 13.28
C LYS A 220 14.49 -12.28 12.01
N ILE A 221 14.83 -11.65 10.87
CA ILE A 221 15.18 -12.36 9.64
C ILE A 221 16.45 -13.19 9.86
N LYS A 222 17.43 -12.63 10.58
CA LYS A 222 18.72 -13.31 10.86
C LYS A 222 18.61 -14.34 11.97
N SER A 223 17.63 -14.20 12.88
CA SER A 223 17.49 -15.14 13.98
C SER A 223 17.21 -16.56 13.44
N THR A 224 17.99 -17.52 13.90
CA THR A 224 17.67 -18.93 13.75
C THR A 224 16.59 -19.27 14.76
N GLU A 225 15.45 -19.82 14.32
CA GLU A 225 14.56 -20.48 15.26
C GLU A 225 15.38 -21.60 15.96
N THR A 226 15.64 -21.40 17.24
CA THR A 226 16.12 -22.51 18.10
C THR A 226 14.90 -23.38 18.34
N ASN A 227 14.84 -24.54 17.66
CA ASN A 227 13.87 -25.60 17.96
C ASN A 227 14.11 -26.17 19.35
#